data_f17ffb3b5456def1c3ac5f2b64c2ca07
#
_entry.id   f17ffb3b5456def1c3ac5f2b64c2ca07
#
_cell.length_a   1.000
_cell.length_b   1.000
_cell.length_c   1.000
_cell.angle_alpha   90.00
_cell.angle_beta   90.00
_cell.angle_gamma   90.00
#
_symmetry.space_group_name_H-M   'P 1'
#
loop_
_entity.id
_entity.type
_entity.pdbx_description
1 polymer ?
#
loop_
_entity_poly.entity_id
_entity_poly.type
_entity_poly.pdbx_seq_one_letter_code
_entity_poly.pdbx_strand_id
1 'polypeptide(L)'
;MTGLMWTRARVERVMCLRFGFAQDQTSPDTAAAAAAMGVTRRTVQRWLHANHGRSIAHIPARRREQLIDLLRPDEETLAREDQQARYALKSIDGLRLPRRMGVKPSWEKQRWLEPHRVVVLEIPVRHLKIRQLTITRDDPARTSDLERRGKIVDEAIVPTRFHATVLVHDTLEQLHEWRFQAGTDQVVQGYTQAWIADSTTPKTHLRTSAALIAKNHHGSRRRPVGA
;
A
#
# COMPACT_ATOMS: atom_id res chain seq x y z
N MET A 1 14.83 -6.17 -13.56
CA MET A 1 15.50 -6.93 -12.47
C MET A 1 14.49 -7.35 -11.39
N THR A 2 13.42 -8.04 -11.74
CA THR A 2 12.31 -8.44 -10.85
C THR A 2 12.54 -9.76 -10.08
N GLY A 3 13.66 -10.43 -10.28
CA GLY A 3 13.86 -11.79 -9.77
C GLY A 3 14.21 -11.93 -8.29
N LEU A 4 14.79 -10.90 -7.65
CA LEU A 4 15.26 -10.96 -6.25
C LEU A 4 14.15 -10.69 -5.22
N MET A 5 13.09 -9.97 -5.61
CA MET A 5 12.00 -9.55 -4.73
C MET A 5 10.90 -10.61 -4.57
N TRP A 6 10.67 -11.43 -5.59
CA TRP A 6 9.65 -12.46 -5.62
C TRP A 6 10.26 -13.85 -5.36
N THR A 7 10.49 -14.14 -4.08
CA THR A 7 10.86 -15.50 -3.66
C THR A 7 9.64 -16.42 -3.73
N ARG A 8 9.87 -17.74 -3.85
CA ARG A 8 8.79 -18.72 -3.80
C ARG A 8 7.90 -18.54 -2.56
N ALA A 9 8.51 -18.40 -1.39
CA ALA A 9 7.78 -18.23 -0.14
C ALA A 9 6.92 -16.94 -0.11
N ARG A 10 7.38 -15.86 -0.76
CA ARG A 10 6.58 -14.64 -0.90
C ARG A 10 5.40 -14.86 -1.84
N VAL A 11 5.64 -15.44 -3.02
CA VAL A 11 4.58 -15.75 -3.99
C VAL A 11 3.50 -16.61 -3.35
N GLU A 12 3.88 -17.66 -2.64
CA GLU A 12 2.95 -18.54 -1.94
C GLU A 12 2.08 -17.80 -0.94
N ARG A 13 2.69 -16.95 -0.09
CA ARG A 13 1.96 -16.11 0.87
C ARG A 13 1.04 -15.08 0.21
N VAL A 14 1.51 -14.40 -0.84
CA VAL A 14 0.69 -13.44 -1.57
C VAL A 14 -0.46 -14.12 -2.28
N MET A 15 -0.25 -15.33 -2.83
CA MET A 15 -1.33 -16.12 -3.41
C MET A 15 -2.40 -16.49 -2.37
N CYS A 16 -2.03 -16.84 -1.15
CA CYS A 16 -2.98 -17.04 -0.05
C CYS A 16 -3.85 -15.79 0.18
N LEU A 17 -3.21 -14.62 0.19
CA LEU A 17 -3.88 -13.34 0.45
C LEU A 17 -4.69 -12.81 -0.75
N ARG A 18 -4.37 -13.23 -1.97
CA ARG A 18 -5.05 -12.80 -3.19
C ARG A 18 -6.19 -13.73 -3.59
N PHE A 19 -5.96 -15.03 -3.51
CA PHE A 19 -6.87 -16.05 -4.01
C PHE A 19 -7.55 -16.86 -2.89
N GLY A 20 -7.17 -16.63 -1.63
CA GLY A 20 -7.67 -17.40 -0.49
C GLY A 20 -6.79 -18.59 -0.14
N PHE A 21 -7.22 -19.31 0.88
CA PHE A 21 -6.51 -20.45 1.45
C PHE A 21 -7.19 -21.75 1.05
N ALA A 22 -6.41 -22.79 0.81
CA ALA A 22 -6.90 -24.15 0.64
C ALA A 22 -7.54 -24.69 1.94
N GLN A 23 -8.10 -25.90 1.90
CA GLN A 23 -8.73 -26.53 3.05
C GLN A 23 -7.82 -26.70 4.28
N ASP A 24 -6.51 -26.86 4.05
CA ASP A 24 -5.49 -26.95 5.10
C ASP A 24 -5.24 -25.61 5.83
N GLN A 25 -5.88 -24.53 5.38
CA GLN A 25 -5.81 -23.19 5.95
C GLN A 25 -4.38 -22.56 5.94
N THR A 26 -3.42 -23.20 5.31
CA THR A 26 -2.00 -22.80 5.28
C THR A 26 -1.47 -22.58 3.86
N SER A 27 -1.94 -23.39 2.91
CA SER A 27 -1.56 -23.31 1.50
C SER A 27 -2.50 -22.40 0.70
N PRO A 28 -2.05 -21.82 -0.44
CA PRO A 28 -2.92 -21.03 -1.29
C PRO A 28 -3.99 -21.88 -2.00
N ASP A 29 -5.14 -21.28 -2.28
CA ASP A 29 -6.14 -21.88 -3.18
C ASP A 29 -5.58 -21.93 -4.62
N THR A 30 -4.97 -23.06 -4.93
CA THR A 30 -4.36 -23.28 -6.26
C THR A 30 -5.40 -23.46 -7.37
N ALA A 31 -6.67 -23.72 -7.04
CA ALA A 31 -7.74 -23.81 -8.04
C ALA A 31 -8.15 -22.39 -8.47
N ALA A 32 -8.38 -21.48 -7.51
CA ALA A 32 -8.67 -20.08 -7.81
C ALA A 32 -7.52 -19.39 -8.57
N ALA A 33 -6.27 -19.62 -8.15
CA ALA A 33 -5.09 -19.10 -8.84
C ALA A 33 -4.98 -19.65 -10.27
N ALA A 34 -5.24 -20.94 -10.49
CA ALA A 34 -5.20 -21.58 -11.80
C ALA A 34 -6.27 -21.01 -12.73
N ALA A 35 -7.48 -20.80 -12.25
CA ALA A 35 -8.57 -20.18 -12.99
C ALA A 35 -8.20 -18.75 -13.44
N ALA A 36 -7.66 -17.94 -12.53
CA ALA A 36 -7.22 -16.57 -12.83
C ALA A 36 -6.10 -16.51 -13.88
N MET A 37 -5.23 -17.52 -13.92
CA MET A 37 -4.09 -17.58 -14.84
C MET A 37 -4.40 -18.31 -16.15
N GLY A 38 -5.57 -18.93 -16.31
CA GLY A 38 -5.89 -19.75 -17.46
C GLY A 38 -4.98 -20.99 -17.61
N VAL A 39 -4.64 -21.64 -16.48
CA VAL A 39 -3.81 -22.85 -16.43
C VAL A 39 -4.49 -23.95 -15.61
N THR A 40 -3.93 -25.17 -15.61
CA THR A 40 -4.47 -26.23 -14.75
C THR A 40 -3.98 -26.08 -13.30
N ARG A 41 -4.79 -26.53 -12.32
CA ARG A 41 -4.40 -26.60 -10.91
C ARG A 41 -3.08 -27.34 -10.71
N ARG A 42 -2.88 -28.45 -11.42
CA ARG A 42 -1.63 -29.23 -11.37
C ARG A 42 -0.41 -28.41 -11.80
N THR A 43 -0.58 -27.48 -12.74
CA THR A 43 0.49 -26.58 -13.17
C THR A 43 0.90 -25.63 -12.04
N VAL A 44 -0.06 -25.00 -11.36
CA VAL A 44 0.20 -24.12 -10.21
C VAL A 44 0.85 -24.91 -9.08
N GLN A 45 0.31 -26.08 -8.73
CA GLN A 45 0.89 -26.95 -7.71
C GLN A 45 2.35 -27.30 -8.04
N ARG A 46 2.66 -27.67 -9.30
CA ARG A 46 4.04 -27.94 -9.71
C ARG A 46 4.97 -26.76 -9.52
N TRP A 47 4.49 -25.52 -9.77
CA TRP A 47 5.29 -24.31 -9.52
C TRP A 47 5.59 -24.10 -8.05
N LEU A 48 4.64 -24.38 -7.17
CA LEU A 48 4.81 -24.20 -5.73
C LEU A 48 5.59 -25.34 -5.08
N HIS A 49 5.45 -26.57 -5.58
CA HIS A 49 6.09 -27.76 -4.98
C HIS A 49 7.40 -28.18 -5.65
N ALA A 50 7.81 -27.53 -6.74
CA ALA A 50 9.08 -27.86 -7.39
C ALA A 50 10.25 -27.63 -6.43
N ASN A 51 11.05 -28.68 -6.21
CA ASN A 51 12.22 -28.66 -5.30
C ASN A 51 13.40 -27.80 -5.82
N HIS A 52 13.17 -26.93 -6.79
CA HIS A 52 14.17 -26.15 -7.48
C HIS A 52 14.39 -24.77 -6.87
N GLY A 53 14.98 -24.73 -5.69
CA GLY A 53 15.48 -23.48 -5.13
C GLY A 53 14.45 -22.57 -4.46
N ARG A 54 14.93 -21.46 -3.94
CA ARG A 54 14.15 -20.45 -3.19
C ARG A 54 13.48 -19.39 -4.09
N SER A 55 13.67 -19.46 -5.40
CA SER A 55 13.23 -18.48 -6.39
C SER A 55 12.10 -19.02 -7.25
N ILE A 56 11.27 -18.12 -7.82
CA ILE A 56 10.27 -18.43 -8.86
C ILE A 56 10.88 -18.50 -10.27
N ALA A 57 12.20 -18.44 -10.39
CA ALA A 57 12.88 -18.44 -11.69
C ALA A 57 12.63 -19.71 -12.54
N HIS A 58 12.21 -20.81 -11.91
CA HIS A 58 11.82 -22.06 -12.61
C HIS A 58 10.45 -21.97 -13.31
N ILE A 59 9.63 -20.97 -12.97
CA ILE A 59 8.38 -20.72 -13.70
C ILE A 59 8.75 -20.07 -15.04
N PRO A 60 8.17 -20.54 -16.18
CA PRO A 60 8.43 -19.94 -17.49
C PRO A 60 8.22 -18.41 -17.44
N ALA A 61 9.14 -17.63 -18.04
CA ALA A 61 9.18 -16.17 -17.89
C ALA A 61 7.82 -15.51 -18.13
N ARG A 62 7.15 -15.81 -19.24
CA ARG A 62 5.82 -15.27 -19.55
C ARG A 62 4.77 -15.57 -18.46
N ARG A 63 4.83 -16.77 -17.86
CA ARG A 63 3.88 -17.17 -16.80
C ARG A 63 4.22 -16.54 -15.46
N ARG A 64 5.49 -16.32 -15.21
CA ARG A 64 5.96 -15.62 -14.02
C ARG A 64 5.53 -14.15 -14.05
N GLU A 65 5.69 -13.48 -15.17
CA GLU A 65 5.20 -12.11 -15.36
C GLU A 65 3.69 -12.04 -15.16
N GLN A 66 2.91 -12.86 -15.84
CA GLN A 66 1.46 -12.96 -15.65
C GLN A 66 1.06 -13.18 -14.19
N LEU A 67 1.77 -14.04 -13.45
CA LEU A 67 1.51 -14.27 -12.03
C LEU A 67 1.79 -13.03 -11.20
N ILE A 68 2.92 -12.37 -11.43
CA ILE A 68 3.30 -11.15 -10.71
C ILE A 68 2.28 -10.04 -10.98
N ASP A 69 1.85 -9.85 -12.21
CA ASP A 69 0.84 -8.85 -12.59
C ASP A 69 -0.50 -9.11 -11.88
N LEU A 70 -0.92 -10.38 -11.78
CA LEU A 70 -2.13 -10.74 -11.04
C LEU A 70 -2.02 -10.52 -9.52
N LEU A 71 -0.82 -10.52 -8.98
CA LEU A 71 -0.59 -10.34 -7.54
C LEU A 71 -0.41 -8.86 -7.16
N ARG A 72 -0.01 -8.00 -8.08
CA ARG A 72 0.16 -6.56 -7.85
C ARG A 72 -1.15 -5.79 -8.06
N PRO A 73 -1.26 -4.57 -7.52
CA PRO A 73 -2.32 -3.66 -7.91
C PRO A 73 -2.29 -3.41 -9.42
N ASP A 74 -3.46 -3.36 -10.04
CA ASP A 74 -3.61 -3.11 -11.46
C ASP A 74 -3.24 -1.67 -11.86
N GLU A 75 -2.97 -1.45 -13.15
CA GLU A 75 -2.56 -0.16 -13.69
C GLU A 75 -3.61 0.94 -13.45
N GLU A 76 -4.90 0.60 -13.50
CA GLU A 76 -5.97 1.56 -13.25
C GLU A 76 -5.94 2.05 -11.80
N THR A 77 -5.71 1.14 -10.86
CA THR A 77 -5.54 1.46 -9.45
C THR A 77 -4.32 2.37 -9.22
N LEU A 78 -3.17 2.02 -9.81
CA LEU A 78 -1.95 2.81 -9.71
C LEU A 78 -2.13 4.21 -10.32
N ALA A 79 -2.75 4.31 -11.50
CA ALA A 79 -3.04 5.58 -12.14
C ALA A 79 -4.00 6.46 -11.30
N ARG A 80 -4.98 5.86 -10.64
CA ARG A 80 -5.91 6.54 -9.74
C ARG A 80 -5.21 7.09 -8.50
N GLU A 81 -4.32 6.30 -7.90
CA GLU A 81 -3.52 6.74 -6.74
C GLU A 81 -2.60 7.90 -7.11
N ASP A 82 -1.93 7.83 -8.25
CA ASP A 82 -1.09 8.91 -8.76
C ASP A 82 -1.89 10.18 -9.05
N GLN A 83 -3.07 10.05 -9.66
CA GLN A 83 -3.98 11.19 -9.87
C GLN A 83 -4.42 11.83 -8.54
N GLN A 84 -4.72 11.02 -7.53
CA GLN A 84 -5.07 11.51 -6.19
C GLN A 84 -3.90 12.25 -5.53
N ALA A 85 -2.67 11.73 -5.67
CA ALA A 85 -1.48 12.40 -5.15
C ALA A 85 -1.20 13.73 -5.85
N ARG A 86 -1.31 13.80 -7.17
CA ARG A 86 -1.20 15.07 -7.93
C ARG A 86 -2.27 16.08 -7.53
N TYR A 87 -3.50 15.63 -7.33
CA TYR A 87 -4.56 16.50 -6.83
C TYR A 87 -4.26 17.02 -5.43
N ALA A 88 -3.75 16.16 -4.54
CA ALA A 88 -3.37 16.54 -3.20
C ALA A 88 -2.23 17.58 -3.18
N LEU A 89 -1.19 17.41 -4.01
CA LEU A 89 -0.11 18.38 -4.17
C LEU A 89 -0.63 19.75 -4.61
N LYS A 90 -1.47 19.81 -5.66
CA LYS A 90 -2.10 21.05 -6.11
C LYS A 90 -2.95 21.69 -5.01
N SER A 91 -3.63 20.87 -4.21
CA SER A 91 -4.44 21.36 -3.09
C SER A 91 -3.59 21.97 -1.99
N ILE A 92 -2.45 21.35 -1.64
CA ILE A 92 -1.50 21.90 -0.67
C ILE A 92 -0.98 23.27 -1.14
N ASP A 93 -0.62 23.39 -2.42
CA ASP A 93 -0.18 24.67 -2.99
C ASP A 93 -1.30 25.72 -2.96
N GLY A 94 -2.54 25.32 -3.23
CA GLY A 94 -3.72 26.19 -3.12
C GLY A 94 -3.99 26.71 -1.71
N LEU A 95 -3.68 25.92 -0.67
CA LEU A 95 -3.84 26.36 0.73
C LEU A 95 -2.88 27.49 1.13
N ARG A 96 -1.84 27.75 0.35
CA ARG A 96 -0.85 28.80 0.59
C ARG A 96 -1.23 30.15 0.00
N LEU A 97 -2.22 30.18 -0.89
CA LEU A 97 -2.67 31.39 -1.51
C LEU A 97 -3.29 32.36 -0.48
N PRO A 98 -3.08 33.67 -0.64
CA PRO A 98 -3.68 34.67 0.24
C PRO A 98 -5.21 34.48 0.28
N ARG A 99 -5.78 34.70 1.48
CA ARG A 99 -7.23 34.62 1.73
C ARG A 99 -7.83 33.22 1.46
N ARG A 100 -7.03 32.16 1.44
CA ARG A 100 -7.48 30.79 1.16
C ARG A 100 -8.27 30.68 -0.16
N MET A 101 -7.91 31.44 -1.19
CA MET A 101 -8.63 31.49 -2.47
C MET A 101 -8.75 30.12 -3.16
N GLY A 102 -7.96 29.13 -2.77
CA GLY A 102 -8.03 27.76 -3.30
C GLY A 102 -8.84 26.77 -2.45
N VAL A 103 -9.42 27.21 -1.31
CA VAL A 103 -10.16 26.31 -0.42
C VAL A 103 -11.57 26.08 -0.93
N LYS A 104 -11.94 24.82 -1.13
CA LYS A 104 -13.29 24.44 -1.52
C LYS A 104 -14.15 24.22 -0.27
N PRO A 105 -15.41 24.68 -0.23
CA PRO A 105 -16.32 24.47 0.91
C PRO A 105 -16.49 22.99 1.28
N SER A 106 -16.42 22.09 0.29
CA SER A 106 -16.48 20.63 0.51
C SER A 106 -15.34 20.11 1.37
N TRP A 107 -14.15 20.72 1.33
CA TRP A 107 -13.00 20.31 2.13
C TRP A 107 -13.21 20.59 3.62
N GLU A 108 -13.83 21.75 3.93
CA GLU A 108 -14.19 22.11 5.31
C GLU A 108 -15.29 21.18 5.84
N LYS A 109 -16.36 20.98 5.05
CA LYS A 109 -17.44 20.05 5.39
C LYS A 109 -16.94 18.63 5.66
N GLN A 110 -15.95 18.17 4.89
CA GLN A 110 -15.34 16.84 5.05
C GLN A 110 -14.21 16.83 6.08
N ARG A 111 -13.90 17.97 6.69
CA ARG A 111 -12.83 18.12 7.69
C ARG A 111 -11.43 17.74 7.15
N TRP A 112 -11.21 17.92 5.83
CA TRP A 112 -9.94 17.56 5.18
C TRP A 112 -8.78 18.51 5.54
N LEU A 113 -9.12 19.70 6.05
CA LEU A 113 -8.15 20.72 6.47
C LEU A 113 -7.67 20.54 7.90
N GLU A 114 -8.25 19.61 8.65
CA GLU A 114 -7.83 19.23 9.98
C GLU A 114 -6.63 18.27 9.95
N PRO A 115 -5.92 18.10 11.08
CA PRO A 115 -4.87 17.11 11.20
C PRO A 115 -5.37 15.69 10.90
N HIS A 116 -4.56 14.96 10.14
CA HIS A 116 -4.80 13.56 9.81
C HIS A 116 -3.61 12.73 10.26
N ARG A 117 -3.92 11.52 10.65
CA ARG A 117 -2.95 10.49 11.03
C ARG A 117 -2.81 9.51 9.89
N VAL A 118 -1.58 9.24 9.48
CA VAL A 118 -1.22 8.14 8.59
C VAL A 118 -0.61 7.05 9.46
N VAL A 119 -1.10 5.83 9.35
CA VAL A 119 -0.65 4.69 10.14
C VAL A 119 -0.29 3.51 9.27
N VAL A 120 0.69 2.75 9.70
CA VAL A 120 0.97 1.39 9.22
C VAL A 120 0.37 0.43 10.24
N LEU A 121 -0.64 -0.30 9.82
CA LEU A 121 -1.24 -1.38 10.59
C LEU A 121 -0.59 -2.71 10.22
N GLU A 122 -0.16 -3.47 11.21
CA GLU A 122 0.18 -4.89 11.06
C GLU A 122 -1.04 -5.71 11.43
N ILE A 123 -1.65 -6.35 10.43
CA ILE A 123 -2.91 -7.09 10.54
C ILE A 123 -2.60 -8.59 10.44
N PRO A 124 -3.02 -9.40 11.42
CA PRO A 124 -2.93 -10.84 11.30
C PRO A 124 -3.99 -11.35 10.31
N VAL A 125 -3.57 -12.16 9.35
CA VAL A 125 -4.46 -12.89 8.44
C VAL A 125 -4.10 -14.36 8.57
N ARG A 126 -4.81 -15.07 9.44
CA ARG A 126 -4.48 -16.45 9.84
C ARG A 126 -3.05 -16.56 10.38
N HIS A 127 -2.20 -17.38 9.74
CA HIS A 127 -0.79 -17.53 10.10
C HIS A 127 0.14 -16.48 9.46
N LEU A 128 -0.42 -15.60 8.62
CA LEU A 128 0.33 -14.54 7.92
C LEU A 128 0.13 -13.20 8.62
N LYS A 129 1.04 -12.29 8.35
CA LYS A 129 0.91 -10.88 8.73
C LYS A 129 1.06 -10.01 7.50
N ILE A 130 0.18 -9.06 7.36
CA ILE A 130 0.27 -8.01 6.34
C ILE A 130 0.48 -6.67 7.02
N ARG A 131 1.06 -5.73 6.28
CA ARG A 131 1.07 -4.32 6.64
C ARG A 131 0.22 -3.55 5.67
N GLN A 132 -0.47 -2.55 6.18
CA GLN A 132 -1.39 -1.74 5.42
C GLN A 132 -1.26 -0.28 5.82
N LEU A 133 -1.20 0.62 4.83
CA LEU A 133 -1.34 2.05 5.06
C LEU A 133 -2.80 2.45 5.17
N THR A 134 -3.08 3.30 6.15
CA THR A 134 -4.42 3.86 6.36
C THR A 134 -4.32 5.32 6.74
N ILE A 135 -5.21 6.15 6.20
CA ILE A 135 -5.39 7.54 6.60
C ILE A 135 -6.63 7.65 7.47
N THR A 136 -6.49 8.27 8.62
CA THR A 136 -7.63 8.60 9.49
C THR A 136 -7.51 10.05 9.97
N ARG A 137 -8.59 10.61 10.52
CA ARG A 137 -8.49 11.87 11.28
C ARG A 137 -7.71 11.60 12.55
N ASP A 138 -7.01 12.61 13.04
CA ASP A 138 -6.35 12.54 14.33
C ASP A 138 -7.40 12.68 15.46
N ASP A 139 -8.06 11.57 15.75
CA ASP A 139 -9.20 11.44 16.66
C ASP A 139 -9.01 10.15 17.48
N PRO A 140 -9.09 10.21 18.82
CA PRO A 140 -8.90 9.04 19.69
C PRO A 140 -9.85 7.88 19.37
N ALA A 141 -11.14 8.15 19.04
CA ALA A 141 -12.10 7.12 18.69
C ALA A 141 -11.68 6.34 17.44
N ARG A 142 -11.13 7.06 16.45
CA ARG A 142 -10.62 6.45 15.22
C ARG A 142 -9.34 5.64 15.46
N THR A 143 -8.50 6.07 16.39
CA THR A 143 -7.30 5.31 16.78
C THR A 143 -7.70 3.98 17.41
N SER A 144 -8.66 3.96 18.33
CA SER A 144 -9.18 2.73 18.93
C SER A 144 -9.80 1.78 17.91
N ASP A 145 -10.46 2.29 16.86
CA ASP A 145 -10.97 1.47 15.76
C ASP A 145 -9.84 0.79 14.98
N LEU A 146 -8.72 1.50 14.77
CA LEU A 146 -7.54 0.94 14.09
C LEU A 146 -6.85 -0.13 14.94
N GLU A 147 -6.70 0.10 16.23
CA GLU A 147 -6.08 -0.85 17.18
C GLU A 147 -6.87 -2.16 17.27
N ARG A 148 -8.21 -2.11 17.09
CA ARG A 148 -9.04 -3.33 16.99
C ARG A 148 -8.80 -4.11 15.70
N ARG A 149 -8.34 -3.46 14.64
CA ARG A 149 -8.04 -4.10 13.35
C ARG A 149 -6.65 -4.72 13.30
N GLY A 150 -5.70 -4.17 14.02
CA GLY A 150 -4.32 -4.61 14.01
C GLY A 150 -3.42 -3.76 14.88
N LYS A 151 -2.14 -4.13 14.92
CA LYS A 151 -1.11 -3.39 15.68
C LYS A 151 -0.61 -2.22 14.86
N ILE A 152 -0.62 -1.01 15.41
CA ILE A 152 0.06 0.14 14.84
C ILE A 152 1.58 -0.07 14.99
N VAL A 153 2.31 -0.11 13.88
CA VAL A 153 3.77 -0.33 13.86
C VAL A 153 4.56 0.90 13.42
N ASP A 154 3.93 1.84 12.76
CA ASP A 154 4.49 3.15 12.40
C ASP A 154 3.36 4.16 12.21
N GLU A 155 3.60 5.43 12.53
CA GLU A 155 2.59 6.48 12.38
C GLU A 155 3.21 7.87 12.19
N ALA A 156 2.46 8.75 11.55
CA ALA A 156 2.74 10.18 11.51
C ALA A 156 1.46 11.00 11.50
N ILE A 157 1.49 12.17 12.16
CA ILE A 157 0.43 13.17 12.07
C ILE A 157 0.86 14.24 11.08
N VAL A 158 -0.04 14.60 10.18
CA VAL A 158 0.19 15.60 9.14
C VAL A 158 -0.92 16.65 9.15
N PRO A 159 -0.66 17.88 8.66
CA PRO A 159 -1.56 19.01 8.85
C PRO A 159 -2.95 18.85 8.20
N THR A 160 -3.05 18.12 7.09
CA THR A 160 -4.30 17.97 6.34
C THR A 160 -4.41 16.59 5.68
N ARG A 161 -5.60 16.25 5.22
CA ARG A 161 -5.85 15.06 4.38
C ARG A 161 -4.96 15.01 3.15
N PHE A 162 -4.66 16.17 2.55
CA PHE A 162 -3.83 16.25 1.34
C PHE A 162 -2.38 15.84 1.64
N HIS A 163 -1.80 16.33 2.74
CA HIS A 163 -0.48 15.88 3.19
C HIS A 163 -0.46 14.38 3.47
N ALA A 164 -1.53 13.84 4.06
CA ALA A 164 -1.66 12.42 4.31
C ALA A 164 -1.68 11.61 3.00
N THR A 165 -2.41 12.09 1.98
CA THR A 165 -2.48 11.44 0.66
C THR A 165 -1.12 11.41 -0.02
N VAL A 166 -0.37 12.51 0.00
CA VAL A 166 1.00 12.56 -0.54
C VAL A 166 1.92 11.60 0.21
N LEU A 167 1.88 11.62 1.54
CA LEU A 167 2.70 10.73 2.37
C LEU A 167 2.44 9.25 2.09
N VAL A 168 1.16 8.88 1.93
CA VAL A 168 0.77 7.50 1.57
C VAL A 168 1.31 7.14 0.20
N HIS A 169 1.11 7.99 -0.80
CA HIS A 169 1.60 7.76 -2.17
C HIS A 169 3.12 7.58 -2.19
N ASP A 170 3.89 8.50 -1.61
CA ASP A 170 5.35 8.42 -1.59
C ASP A 170 5.86 7.16 -0.87
N THR A 171 5.17 6.75 0.21
CA THR A 171 5.51 5.53 0.93
C THR A 171 5.21 4.28 0.07
N LEU A 172 4.08 4.26 -0.63
CA LEU A 172 3.70 3.15 -1.51
C LEU A 172 4.63 3.05 -2.72
N GLU A 173 5.10 4.17 -3.26
CA GLU A 173 6.11 4.18 -4.33
C GLU A 173 7.45 3.57 -3.86
N GLN A 174 7.89 3.90 -2.64
CA GLN A 174 9.08 3.28 -2.05
C GLN A 174 8.91 1.76 -1.83
N LEU A 175 7.68 1.31 -1.63
CA LEU A 175 7.32 -0.08 -1.38
C LEU A 175 6.77 -0.79 -2.63
N HIS A 176 6.81 -0.17 -3.83
CA HIS A 176 6.13 -0.68 -5.02
C HIS A 176 6.43 -2.15 -5.33
N GLU A 177 7.67 -2.60 -5.11
CA GLU A 177 8.10 -3.98 -5.32
C GLU A 177 7.54 -4.98 -4.29
N TRP A 178 7.10 -4.52 -3.13
CA TRP A 178 6.52 -5.34 -2.05
C TRP A 178 4.99 -5.33 -2.02
N ARG A 179 4.37 -4.40 -2.75
CA ARG A 179 2.92 -4.28 -2.78
C ARG A 179 2.28 -5.48 -3.43
N PHE A 180 1.11 -5.83 -2.94
CA PHE A 180 0.23 -6.80 -3.56
C PHE A 180 -1.22 -6.34 -3.41
N GLN A 181 -2.10 -6.90 -4.24
CA GLN A 181 -3.53 -6.70 -4.12
C GLN A 181 -4.13 -7.86 -3.33
N ALA A 182 -4.59 -7.58 -2.11
CA ALA A 182 -5.30 -8.56 -1.30
C ALA A 182 -6.67 -8.91 -1.90
N GLY A 183 -7.19 -10.08 -1.59
CA GLY A 183 -8.58 -10.41 -1.84
C GLY A 183 -9.50 -9.55 -0.96
N THR A 184 -10.66 -9.16 -1.47
CA THR A 184 -11.64 -8.33 -0.75
C THR A 184 -12.26 -9.03 0.45
N ASP A 185 -12.23 -10.36 0.47
CA ASP A 185 -12.60 -11.22 1.58
C ASP A 185 -11.53 -11.31 2.68
N GLN A 186 -10.27 -10.97 2.36
CA GLN A 186 -9.14 -11.02 3.28
C GLN A 186 -8.90 -9.69 3.99
N VAL A 187 -9.20 -8.57 3.33
CA VAL A 187 -8.99 -7.22 3.86
C VAL A 187 -10.16 -6.33 3.52
N VAL A 188 -10.86 -5.86 4.52
CA VAL A 188 -12.12 -5.09 4.37
C VAL A 188 -11.93 -3.74 3.68
N GLN A 189 -10.77 -3.08 3.86
CA GLN A 189 -10.45 -1.78 3.26
C GLN A 189 -8.95 -1.69 2.97
N GLY A 190 -8.58 -0.94 1.93
CA GLY A 190 -7.18 -0.67 1.59
C GLY A 190 -6.42 -1.90 1.07
N TYR A 191 -7.13 -2.80 0.39
CA TYR A 191 -6.56 -4.04 -0.17
C TYR A 191 -5.46 -3.79 -1.21
N THR A 192 -5.38 -2.60 -1.80
CA THR A 192 -4.31 -2.19 -2.73
C THR A 192 -3.13 -1.51 -2.04
N GLN A 193 -3.29 -1.07 -0.79
CA GLN A 193 -2.30 -0.36 0.01
C GLN A 193 -1.61 -1.29 1.01
N ALA A 194 -1.42 -2.55 0.63
CA ALA A 194 -0.94 -3.60 1.50
C ALA A 194 0.35 -4.23 0.98
N TRP A 195 1.16 -4.74 1.91
CA TRP A 195 2.35 -5.55 1.64
C TRP A 195 2.57 -6.60 2.73
N ILE A 196 3.37 -7.63 2.45
CA ILE A 196 3.67 -8.67 3.43
C ILE A 196 4.64 -8.13 4.48
N ALA A 197 4.35 -8.41 5.75
CA ALA A 197 5.25 -8.15 6.87
C ALA A 197 6.26 -9.31 7.02
N ASP A 198 7.34 -9.27 6.27
CA ASP A 198 8.45 -10.23 6.39
C ASP A 198 9.79 -9.54 6.69
N SER A 199 10.83 -10.32 6.98
CA SER A 199 12.15 -9.82 7.35
C SER A 199 12.85 -9.05 6.22
N THR A 200 12.40 -9.19 4.98
CA THR A 200 13.00 -8.53 3.81
C THR A 200 12.29 -7.23 3.45
N THR A 201 11.12 -6.99 4.03
CA THR A 201 10.33 -5.78 3.74
C THR A 201 11.00 -4.55 4.35
N PRO A 202 11.19 -3.47 3.57
CA PRO A 202 11.72 -2.22 4.11
C PRO A 202 10.89 -1.70 5.28
N LYS A 203 11.57 -1.05 6.22
CA LYS A 203 10.89 -0.31 7.28
C LYS A 203 10.34 0.98 6.70
N THR A 204 9.14 1.32 7.09
CA THR A 204 8.58 2.65 6.85
C THR A 204 9.17 3.64 7.84
N HIS A 205 9.25 4.90 7.43
CA HIS A 205 9.75 5.99 8.27
C HIS A 205 8.79 7.19 8.13
N LEU A 206 7.52 6.96 8.47
CA LEU A 206 6.44 7.92 8.22
C LEU A 206 6.73 9.30 8.84
N ARG A 207 7.25 9.36 10.06
CA ARG A 207 7.56 10.64 10.74
C ARG A 207 8.63 11.43 9.99
N THR A 208 9.67 10.77 9.52
CA THR A 208 10.75 11.40 8.72
C THR A 208 10.21 11.89 7.39
N SER A 209 9.46 11.07 6.68
CA SER A 209 8.85 11.42 5.40
C SER A 209 7.83 12.57 5.55
N ALA A 210 7.00 12.55 6.58
CA ALA A 210 6.08 13.64 6.90
C ALA A 210 6.79 14.96 7.16
N ALA A 211 7.90 14.94 7.90
CA ALA A 211 8.72 16.12 8.16
C ALA A 211 9.33 16.68 6.86
N LEU A 212 9.78 15.84 5.95
CA LEU A 212 10.29 16.25 4.63
C LEU A 212 9.19 16.88 3.77
N ILE A 213 8.01 16.30 3.71
CA ILE A 213 6.87 16.87 3.02
C ILE A 213 6.54 18.25 3.59
N ALA A 214 6.44 18.38 4.90
CA ALA A 214 6.18 19.65 5.56
C ALA A 214 7.26 20.70 5.23
N LYS A 215 8.54 20.34 5.29
CA LYS A 215 9.68 21.22 4.99
C LYS A 215 9.67 21.68 3.52
N ASN A 216 9.50 20.77 2.58
CA ASN A 216 9.49 21.07 1.15
C ASN A 216 8.35 22.01 0.80
N HIS A 217 7.24 21.85 1.49
CA HIS A 217 6.08 22.71 1.31
C HIS A 217 6.10 23.99 2.19
N HIS A 218 7.00 24.14 3.17
CA HIS A 218 7.22 25.39 3.91
C HIS A 218 8.38 26.22 3.37
N GLY A 219 9.39 25.61 2.77
CA GLY A 219 10.64 26.26 2.35
C GLY A 219 10.55 27.22 1.17
N SER A 220 9.46 27.18 0.40
CA SER A 220 9.26 28.08 -0.77
C SER A 220 8.92 29.54 -0.40
N ARG A 221 8.81 29.88 0.90
CA ARG A 221 8.49 31.25 1.36
C ARG A 221 9.68 32.23 1.44
N ARG A 222 10.91 31.81 1.12
CA ARG A 222 12.10 32.69 1.20
C ARG A 222 12.79 32.81 -0.15
N ARG A 223 12.15 33.44 -1.13
CA ARG A 223 12.86 34.32 -2.04
C ARG A 223 12.47 35.74 -1.65
N PRO A 224 13.39 36.57 -1.11
CA PRO A 224 13.18 37.97 -1.04
C PRO A 224 13.07 38.47 -2.49
N VAL A 225 11.93 39.02 -2.86
CA VAL A 225 11.87 39.98 -3.96
C VAL A 225 12.61 41.16 -3.41
N GLY A 226 13.80 41.35 -3.89
CA GLY A 226 14.60 42.39 -3.34
C GLY A 226 15.49 43.04 -4.32
N ALA A 227 15.48 44.30 -4.25
CA ALA A 227 16.37 45.35 -4.68
C ALA A 227 16.53 45.50 -6.20
#